data_a68920d569997c6185f8e597f33a6485
#
_entry.id   a68920d569997c6185f8e597f33a6485
#
_cell.length_a   1.000
_cell.length_b   1.000
_cell.length_c   1.000
_cell.angle_alpha   90.00
_cell.angle_beta   90.00
_cell.angle_gamma   90.00
#
_symmetry.space_group_name_H-M   'P 1'
#
loop_
_entity.id
_entity.type
_entity.pdbx_description
1 polymer ?
#
loop_
_entity_poly.entity_id
_entity_poly.type
_entity_poly.pdbx_seq_one_letter_code
_entity_poly.pdbx_strand_id
1 'polypeptide(L)'
;MPPIAYYSVMRGKDRQLQYEVRYSMVMLAQSSGIKPTARYFGVSRNTVRKWLRRYQRSRVSGLEGLSRAPHHIPHKTSAQVAAKVIRLKRRLRRFGSKRLVRDYAPGCSHGAFDRICREHNLGRRRKRRRERRNDLRAIKARYGFARRTCNDTKHLNDIPEYWPQARKLRLPWYQYSHREVRTGAMFLGFADELSLSHAAAFTEVLVAWYRAHGVRLSGSVWNHDGGSEYIGSWHAKQPSAFQRVLAGAQIQGLQIPKTTYNAEVETIHNTIEFEFFEVDRFHDRQDFFRKANGYQLWYNCERRNCYRKDRSPREILAEVAPQVDPAILLLPVFDLDELLATRVAYLTRKSQTGGHDVPWHAQAARRRAPAEARQVLHRLPARASSPRPHDAGRIQVRAGPIQRQRVSRHHRTLPVRNPRPGRRQGRMSHA
;
A
#
# COMPACT_ATOMS: atom_id res chain seq x y z
N MET A 1 -14.30 -30.89 49.35
CA MET A 1 -14.09 -30.22 48.07
C MET A 1 -13.60 -31.24 47.04
N PRO A 2 -14.13 -31.27 45.82
CA PRO A 2 -13.63 -32.17 44.79
C PRO A 2 -12.15 -31.90 44.54
N PRO A 3 -11.31 -32.90 44.23
CA PRO A 3 -9.89 -32.71 44.00
C PRO A 3 -9.67 -31.79 42.81
N ILE A 4 -8.90 -30.73 43.01
CA ILE A 4 -8.54 -29.81 41.92
C ILE A 4 -7.72 -30.60 40.93
N ALA A 5 -8.21 -30.70 39.66
CA ALA A 5 -7.51 -31.38 38.60
C ALA A 5 -6.25 -30.58 38.17
N TYR A 6 -5.14 -30.80 38.88
CA TYR A 6 -3.87 -30.10 38.66
C TYR A 6 -3.51 -29.98 37.18
N TYR A 7 -3.56 -31.08 36.43
CA TYR A 7 -3.17 -31.09 35.01
C TYR A 7 -4.09 -30.26 34.11
N SER A 8 -5.37 -30.14 34.46
CA SER A 8 -6.32 -29.29 33.75
C SER A 8 -5.95 -27.83 33.93
N VAL A 9 -5.66 -27.38 35.15
CA VAL A 9 -5.22 -26.01 35.45
C VAL A 9 -3.88 -25.71 34.76
N MET A 10 -2.92 -26.64 34.81
CA MET A 10 -1.59 -26.44 34.18
C MET A 10 -1.62 -26.37 32.64
N ARG A 11 -2.66 -26.89 31.97
CA ARG A 11 -2.90 -26.73 30.54
C ARG A 11 -3.59 -25.40 30.21
N GLY A 12 -4.22 -24.77 31.14
CA GLY A 12 -4.87 -23.47 31.01
C GLY A 12 -3.89 -22.33 30.69
N LYS A 13 -4.41 -21.17 30.31
CA LYS A 13 -3.62 -19.95 30.04
C LYS A 13 -3.54 -19.01 31.24
N ASP A 14 -4.30 -19.29 32.31
CA ASP A 14 -4.34 -18.50 33.53
C ASP A 14 -3.11 -18.78 34.41
N ARG A 15 -2.17 -17.86 34.40
CA ARG A 15 -0.92 -17.97 35.16
C ARG A 15 -1.15 -17.80 36.64
N GLN A 16 -2.12 -16.96 37.03
CA GLN A 16 -2.44 -16.71 38.44
C GLN A 16 -3.00 -17.96 39.08
N LEU A 17 -3.99 -18.58 38.45
CA LEU A 17 -4.57 -19.84 38.93
C LEU A 17 -3.53 -20.98 39.00
N GLN A 18 -2.62 -21.05 38.00
CA GLN A 18 -1.52 -22.03 38.04
C GLN A 18 -0.60 -21.82 39.22
N TYR A 19 -0.31 -20.56 39.54
CA TYR A 19 0.50 -20.20 40.70
C TYR A 19 -0.19 -20.58 42.01
N GLU A 20 -1.46 -20.22 42.18
CA GLU A 20 -2.25 -20.51 43.36
C GLU A 20 -2.36 -22.00 43.66
N VAL A 21 -2.58 -22.82 42.62
CA VAL A 21 -2.63 -24.29 42.77
C VAL A 21 -1.26 -24.84 43.19
N ARG A 22 -0.15 -24.32 42.69
CA ARG A 22 1.21 -24.74 43.11
C ARG A 22 1.48 -24.32 44.58
N TYR A 23 1.06 -23.11 44.94
CA TYR A 23 1.20 -22.62 46.31
C TYR A 23 0.40 -23.46 47.29
N SER A 24 -0.88 -23.71 46.99
CA SER A 24 -1.75 -24.59 47.81
C SER A 24 -1.16 -26.00 47.93
N MET A 25 -0.59 -26.54 46.88
CA MET A 25 0.08 -27.84 46.87
C MET A 25 1.29 -27.84 47.83
N VAL A 26 2.08 -26.78 47.83
CA VAL A 26 3.26 -26.68 48.73
C VAL A 26 2.81 -26.53 50.18
N MET A 27 1.80 -25.68 50.48
CA MET A 27 1.29 -25.51 51.82
C MET A 27 0.71 -26.82 52.39
N LEU A 28 -0.09 -27.52 51.59
CA LEU A 28 -0.62 -28.81 52.01
C LEU A 28 0.46 -29.87 52.20
N ALA A 29 1.52 -29.85 51.39
CA ALA A 29 2.63 -30.78 51.53
C ALA A 29 3.49 -30.52 52.81
N GLN A 30 3.57 -29.27 53.23
CA GLN A 30 4.24 -28.91 54.49
C GLN A 30 3.45 -29.33 55.74
N SER A 31 2.09 -29.25 55.70
CA SER A 31 1.25 -29.61 56.81
C SER A 31 0.93 -31.12 56.91
N SER A 32 0.61 -31.72 55.77
CA SER A 32 0.06 -33.09 55.71
C SER A 32 1.01 -34.12 55.04
N GLY A 33 2.17 -33.66 54.55
CA GLY A 33 3.17 -34.51 53.95
C GLY A 33 2.93 -34.78 52.43
N ILE A 34 3.93 -35.38 51.79
CA ILE A 34 3.96 -35.53 50.33
C ILE A 34 2.93 -36.53 49.80
N LYS A 35 2.72 -37.66 50.51
CA LYS A 35 1.82 -38.73 50.05
C LYS A 35 0.36 -38.33 50.01
N PRO A 36 -0.22 -37.73 51.07
CA PRO A 36 -1.59 -37.22 51.09
C PRO A 36 -1.80 -36.12 50.02
N THR A 37 -0.88 -35.17 49.94
CA THR A 37 -0.90 -34.08 48.94
C THR A 37 -0.93 -34.59 47.51
N ALA A 38 -0.10 -35.58 47.21
CA ALA A 38 -0.07 -36.18 45.86
C ALA A 38 -1.42 -36.83 45.49
N ARG A 39 -2.09 -37.49 46.46
CA ARG A 39 -3.43 -38.07 46.28
C ARG A 39 -4.48 -36.96 46.08
N TYR A 40 -4.43 -35.89 46.88
CA TYR A 40 -5.41 -34.80 46.84
C TYR A 40 -5.38 -34.07 45.47
N PHE A 41 -4.19 -33.76 44.95
CA PHE A 41 -4.04 -33.06 43.66
C PHE A 41 -4.05 -34.01 42.44
N GLY A 42 -4.13 -35.31 42.62
CA GLY A 42 -4.06 -36.29 41.51
C GLY A 42 -2.73 -36.25 40.74
N VAL A 43 -1.60 -36.04 41.47
CA VAL A 43 -0.28 -35.92 40.85
C VAL A 43 0.71 -36.94 41.42
N SER A 44 1.84 -37.12 40.73
CA SER A 44 2.92 -37.93 41.28
C SER A 44 3.59 -37.30 42.49
N ARG A 45 4.14 -38.13 43.39
CA ARG A 45 4.96 -37.64 44.51
C ARG A 45 6.15 -36.81 44.06
N ASN A 46 6.68 -37.10 42.91
CA ASN A 46 7.78 -36.32 42.31
C ASN A 46 7.37 -34.92 41.91
N THR A 47 6.11 -34.72 41.47
CA THR A 47 5.57 -33.37 41.19
C THR A 47 5.49 -32.54 42.48
N VAL A 48 5.04 -33.12 43.57
CA VAL A 48 4.99 -32.46 44.89
C VAL A 48 6.40 -32.12 45.37
N ARG A 49 7.35 -33.08 45.33
CA ARG A 49 8.77 -32.84 45.67
C ARG A 49 9.42 -31.76 44.83
N LYS A 50 9.08 -31.72 43.56
CA LYS A 50 9.59 -30.66 42.63
C LYS A 50 9.18 -29.28 43.12
N TRP A 51 7.91 -29.08 43.43
CA TRP A 51 7.41 -27.77 43.85
C TRP A 51 7.86 -27.41 45.29
N LEU A 52 7.97 -28.36 46.20
CA LEU A 52 8.57 -28.15 47.52
C LEU A 52 10.03 -27.68 47.40
N ARG A 53 10.88 -28.39 46.64
CA ARG A 53 12.30 -28.01 46.42
C ARG A 53 12.43 -26.60 45.81
N ARG A 54 11.53 -26.26 44.86
CA ARG A 54 11.55 -24.93 44.23
C ARG A 54 11.13 -23.85 45.22
N TYR A 55 10.15 -24.11 46.03
CA TYR A 55 9.72 -23.21 47.11
C TYR A 55 10.79 -23.04 48.16
N GLN A 56 11.46 -24.10 48.60
CA GLN A 56 12.54 -24.04 49.55
C GLN A 56 13.72 -23.19 49.05
N ARG A 57 14.05 -23.31 47.73
CA ARG A 57 15.16 -22.57 47.12
C ARG A 57 14.83 -21.10 46.91
N SER A 58 13.66 -20.78 46.41
CA SER A 58 13.34 -19.44 45.92
C SER A 58 12.01 -18.91 46.46
N ARG A 59 11.48 -19.49 47.53
CA ARG A 59 10.21 -19.10 48.13
C ARG A 59 9.10 -18.97 47.09
N VAL A 60 8.35 -17.89 47.16
CA VAL A 60 7.17 -17.60 46.32
C VAL A 60 7.52 -17.54 44.84
N SER A 61 8.64 -16.91 44.50
CA SER A 61 9.13 -16.80 43.08
C SER A 61 9.48 -18.16 42.46
N GLY A 62 9.84 -19.15 43.30
CA GLY A 62 10.06 -20.53 42.86
C GLY A 62 8.85 -21.22 42.26
N LEU A 63 7.62 -20.74 42.55
CA LEU A 63 6.38 -21.30 42.05
C LEU A 63 5.93 -20.74 40.69
N GLU A 64 6.59 -19.72 40.19
CA GLU A 64 6.34 -19.17 38.86
C GLU A 64 6.69 -20.17 37.75
N GLY A 65 6.02 -20.03 36.61
CA GLY A 65 6.31 -20.81 35.41
C GLY A 65 7.64 -20.40 34.76
N LEU A 66 8.61 -21.29 34.72
CA LEU A 66 9.84 -21.03 33.98
C LEU A 66 9.58 -21.03 32.48
N SER A 67 10.35 -20.25 31.73
CA SER A 67 10.37 -20.28 30.28
C SER A 67 10.71 -21.69 29.77
N ARG A 68 9.94 -22.16 28.79
CA ARG A 68 10.21 -23.43 28.09
C ARG A 68 11.01 -23.23 26.81
N ALA A 69 11.42 -21.96 26.52
CA ALA A 69 12.21 -21.67 25.36
C ALA A 69 13.60 -22.34 25.44
N PRO A 70 14.13 -22.89 24.36
CA PRO A 70 15.46 -23.42 24.34
C PRO A 70 16.49 -22.35 24.73
N HIS A 71 17.50 -22.70 25.54
CA HIS A 71 18.59 -21.78 25.91
C HIS A 71 19.44 -21.41 24.71
N HIS A 72 19.62 -22.35 23.77
CA HIS A 72 20.33 -22.13 22.52
C HIS A 72 19.39 -22.35 21.34
N ILE A 73 19.31 -21.37 20.44
CA ILE A 73 18.52 -21.45 19.20
C ILE A 73 19.51 -21.26 18.04
N PRO A 74 19.97 -22.36 17.38
CA PRO A 74 21.00 -22.31 16.35
C PRO A 74 20.67 -21.38 15.17
N HIS A 75 19.38 -21.31 14.79
CA HIS A 75 18.90 -20.50 13.68
C HIS A 75 18.36 -19.12 14.09
N LYS A 76 18.74 -18.63 15.27
CA LYS A 76 18.34 -17.29 15.69
C LYS A 76 18.99 -16.26 14.78
N THR A 77 18.21 -15.32 14.28
CA THR A 77 18.71 -14.18 13.47
C THR A 77 19.81 -13.45 14.25
N SER A 78 20.94 -13.15 13.58
CA SER A 78 22.08 -12.48 14.21
C SER A 78 21.72 -11.09 14.73
N ALA A 79 22.44 -10.60 15.74
CA ALA A 79 22.22 -9.28 16.30
C ALA A 79 22.39 -8.16 15.27
N GLN A 80 23.32 -8.32 14.33
CA GLN A 80 23.54 -7.35 13.24
C GLN A 80 22.32 -7.25 12.32
N VAL A 81 21.73 -8.38 11.91
CA VAL A 81 20.52 -8.41 11.08
C VAL A 81 19.34 -7.85 11.86
N ALA A 82 19.20 -8.15 13.16
CA ALA A 82 18.15 -7.59 14.01
C ALA A 82 18.27 -6.06 14.10
N ALA A 83 19.48 -5.53 14.29
CA ALA A 83 19.72 -4.08 14.31
C ALA A 83 19.36 -3.41 12.97
N LYS A 84 19.68 -4.06 11.83
CA LYS A 84 19.28 -3.58 10.50
C LYS A 84 17.75 -3.54 10.35
N VAL A 85 17.04 -4.58 10.79
CA VAL A 85 15.57 -4.65 10.78
C VAL A 85 14.95 -3.53 11.62
N ILE A 86 15.46 -3.31 12.85
CA ILE A 86 14.99 -2.26 13.75
C ILE A 86 15.16 -0.88 13.11
N ARG A 87 16.32 -0.60 12.53
CA ARG A 87 16.64 0.67 11.85
C ARG A 87 15.69 0.90 10.67
N LEU A 88 15.53 -0.11 9.82
CA LEU A 88 14.61 -0.04 8.68
C LEU A 88 13.17 0.21 9.15
N LYS A 89 12.70 -0.50 10.17
CA LYS A 89 11.33 -0.36 10.64
C LYS A 89 11.07 0.97 11.36
N ARG A 90 12.05 1.54 12.04
CA ARG A 90 11.96 2.88 12.63
C ARG A 90 11.89 3.97 11.57
N ARG A 91 12.68 3.85 10.49
CA ARG A 91 12.67 4.79 9.35
C ARG A 91 11.39 4.66 8.52
N LEU A 92 10.97 3.43 8.21
CA LEU A 92 9.87 3.13 7.30
C LEU A 92 8.68 2.51 8.05
N ARG A 93 8.16 3.26 9.02
CA ARG A 93 7.16 2.79 10.01
C ARG A 93 5.93 2.14 9.39
N ARG A 94 5.45 2.67 8.26
CA ARG A 94 4.19 2.26 7.61
C ARG A 94 4.36 1.11 6.62
N PHE A 95 5.59 0.74 6.25
CA PHE A 95 5.85 -0.35 5.32
C PHE A 95 5.66 -1.71 5.99
N GLY A 96 5.04 -2.66 5.27
CA GLY A 96 4.88 -4.04 5.72
C GLY A 96 6.17 -4.85 5.59
N SER A 97 6.33 -5.87 6.42
CA SER A 97 7.53 -6.74 6.44
C SER A 97 7.84 -7.38 5.09
N LYS A 98 6.83 -7.87 4.38
CA LYS A 98 7.00 -8.47 3.04
C LYS A 98 7.67 -7.50 2.06
N ARG A 99 7.22 -6.23 2.06
CA ARG A 99 7.80 -5.18 1.24
C ARG A 99 9.22 -4.83 1.69
N LEU A 100 9.45 -4.63 2.99
CA LEU A 100 10.76 -4.28 3.51
C LEU A 100 11.81 -5.36 3.25
N VAL A 101 11.42 -6.63 3.32
CA VAL A 101 12.32 -7.74 2.99
C VAL A 101 12.64 -7.79 1.50
N ARG A 102 11.64 -7.60 0.64
CA ARG A 102 11.81 -7.60 -0.81
C ARG A 102 12.68 -6.43 -1.29
N ASP A 103 12.36 -5.21 -0.84
CA ASP A 103 12.95 -3.98 -1.39
C ASP A 103 14.31 -3.63 -0.75
N TYR A 104 14.58 -4.09 0.47
CA TYR A 104 15.79 -3.71 1.23
C TYR A 104 16.69 -4.89 1.62
N ALA A 105 16.28 -6.11 1.35
CA ALA A 105 17.03 -7.36 1.58
C ALA A 105 17.82 -7.36 2.92
N PRO A 106 17.16 -7.26 4.10
CA PRO A 106 17.85 -7.13 5.39
C PRO A 106 18.64 -8.37 5.80
N GLY A 107 18.54 -9.49 5.07
CA GLY A 107 19.21 -10.75 5.39
C GLY A 107 18.35 -11.68 6.27
N CYS A 108 17.05 -11.53 6.27
CA CYS A 108 16.13 -12.42 6.99
C CYS A 108 14.79 -12.58 6.26
N SER A 109 14.05 -13.64 6.59
CA SER A 109 12.69 -13.85 6.08
C SER A 109 11.70 -12.82 6.66
N HIS A 110 10.56 -12.61 5.99
CA HIS A 110 9.51 -11.73 6.51
C HIS A 110 8.93 -12.20 7.86
N GLY A 111 8.91 -13.51 8.14
CA GLY A 111 8.50 -14.06 9.43
C GLY A 111 9.48 -13.71 10.55
N ALA A 112 10.80 -13.79 10.27
CA ALA A 112 11.83 -13.35 11.20
C ALA A 112 11.78 -11.83 11.42
N PHE A 113 11.55 -11.05 10.36
CA PHE A 113 11.33 -9.60 10.43
C PHE A 113 10.16 -9.26 11.37
N ASP A 114 8.99 -9.89 11.19
CA ASP A 114 7.80 -9.67 12.02
C ASP A 114 8.04 -10.07 13.48
N ARG A 115 8.81 -11.13 13.74
CA ARG A 115 9.18 -11.54 15.10
C ARG A 115 10.02 -10.47 15.77
N ILE A 116 11.09 -9.99 15.13
CA ILE A 116 11.96 -8.93 15.66
C ILE A 116 11.14 -7.66 15.94
N CYS A 117 10.24 -7.28 15.01
CA CYS A 117 9.37 -6.12 15.23
C CYS A 117 8.45 -6.29 16.45
N ARG A 118 7.93 -7.49 16.73
CA ARG A 118 7.12 -7.76 17.93
C ARG A 118 7.93 -7.71 19.21
N GLU A 119 9.12 -8.29 19.21
CA GLU A 119 10.04 -8.29 20.36
C GLU A 119 10.44 -6.85 20.78
N HIS A 120 10.52 -5.92 19.80
CA HIS A 120 10.89 -4.52 20.03
C HIS A 120 9.71 -3.55 20.01
N ASN A 121 8.46 -4.02 20.11
CA ASN A 121 7.23 -3.21 20.08
C ASN A 121 7.11 -2.29 18.85
N LEU A 122 7.72 -2.67 17.73
CA LEU A 122 7.66 -1.93 16.46
C LEU A 122 6.48 -2.36 15.58
N GLY A 123 5.63 -3.24 16.09
CA GLY A 123 4.46 -3.76 15.40
C GLY A 123 3.33 -2.71 15.31
N ARG A 124 2.72 -2.57 14.15
CA ARG A 124 1.51 -1.75 14.00
C ARG A 124 0.30 -2.55 14.48
N ARG A 125 -0.55 -1.97 15.36
CA ARG A 125 -1.86 -2.56 15.65
C ARG A 125 -2.66 -2.64 14.35
N ARG A 126 -3.01 -3.86 13.93
CA ARG A 126 -3.89 -4.06 12.77
C ARG A 126 -5.29 -3.57 13.14
N LYS A 127 -5.76 -2.51 12.47
CA LYS A 127 -7.18 -2.17 12.51
C LYS A 127 -7.97 -3.32 11.89
N ARG A 128 -9.07 -3.74 12.50
CA ARG A 128 -9.98 -4.75 11.95
C ARG A 128 -10.36 -4.33 10.53
N ARG A 129 -10.13 -5.18 9.54
CA ARG A 129 -10.46 -4.89 8.15
C ARG A 129 -11.99 -4.89 8.03
N ARG A 130 -12.58 -3.75 7.64
CA ARG A 130 -14.00 -3.75 7.25
C ARG A 130 -14.13 -4.61 5.98
N GLU A 131 -15.13 -5.44 5.93
CA GLU A 131 -15.48 -6.15 4.69
C GLU A 131 -15.74 -5.12 3.60
N ARG A 132 -15.07 -5.27 2.45
CA ARG A 132 -15.30 -4.40 1.32
C ARG A 132 -16.56 -4.88 0.60
N ARG A 133 -17.59 -4.04 0.59
CA ARG A 133 -18.82 -4.32 -0.13
C ARG A 133 -18.63 -4.46 -1.64
N ASN A 134 -17.64 -3.75 -2.24
CA ASN A 134 -17.38 -3.78 -3.67
C ASN A 134 -15.89 -3.97 -3.94
N ASP A 135 -15.55 -4.96 -4.77
CA ASP A 135 -14.20 -5.11 -5.32
C ASP A 135 -14.13 -4.44 -6.70
N LEU A 136 -13.61 -3.22 -6.74
CA LEU A 136 -13.48 -2.44 -7.96
C LEU A 136 -12.38 -2.93 -8.91
N ARG A 137 -11.59 -3.96 -8.55
CA ARG A 137 -10.47 -4.46 -9.38
C ARG A 137 -10.95 -4.95 -10.74
N ALA A 138 -12.04 -5.71 -10.77
CA ALA A 138 -12.61 -6.23 -12.01
C ALA A 138 -13.13 -5.10 -12.91
N ILE A 139 -13.76 -4.06 -12.32
CA ILE A 139 -14.23 -2.88 -13.06
C ILE A 139 -13.05 -2.10 -13.65
N LYS A 140 -12.02 -1.82 -12.85
CA LYS A 140 -10.82 -1.11 -13.30
C LYS A 140 -10.05 -1.87 -14.37
N ALA A 141 -10.08 -3.20 -14.31
CA ALA A 141 -9.46 -4.05 -15.32
C ALA A 141 -10.14 -4.01 -16.70
N ARG A 142 -11.37 -3.50 -16.79
CA ARG A 142 -12.08 -3.35 -18.07
C ARG A 142 -11.67 -2.10 -18.85
N TYR A 143 -11.07 -1.09 -18.18
CA TYR A 143 -10.64 0.11 -18.88
C TYR A 143 -9.38 -0.18 -19.72
N GLY A 144 -9.32 0.37 -20.94
CA GLY A 144 -8.08 0.47 -21.68
C GLY A 144 -7.15 1.52 -21.07
N PHE A 145 -5.87 1.49 -21.42
CA PHE A 145 -4.91 2.50 -20.99
C PHE A 145 -5.36 3.91 -21.38
N ALA A 146 -5.20 4.87 -20.48
CA ALA A 146 -5.60 6.28 -20.61
C ALA A 146 -7.10 6.53 -20.86
N ARG A 147 -7.97 5.51 -20.81
CA ARG A 147 -9.41 5.70 -20.99
C ARG A 147 -10.08 6.33 -19.78
N ARG A 148 -9.52 6.14 -18.60
CA ARG A 148 -10.01 6.77 -17.38
C ARG A 148 -8.86 7.23 -16.51
N THR A 149 -8.92 8.49 -16.09
CA THR A 149 -7.96 9.10 -15.19
C THR A 149 -8.66 9.83 -14.06
N CYS A 150 -7.93 10.12 -13.00
CA CYS A 150 -8.39 10.90 -11.86
C CYS A 150 -7.39 12.02 -11.60
N ASN A 151 -7.90 13.23 -11.50
CA ASN A 151 -7.14 14.43 -11.17
C ASN A 151 -7.60 14.95 -9.82
N ASP A 152 -6.66 15.44 -9.02
CA ASP A 152 -6.94 16.00 -7.72
C ASP A 152 -5.76 16.80 -7.21
N THR A 153 -6.02 17.73 -6.32
CA THR A 153 -4.99 18.58 -5.71
C THR A 153 -4.92 18.31 -4.22
N LYS A 154 -3.69 18.07 -3.71
CA LYS A 154 -3.43 17.89 -2.29
C LYS A 154 -2.74 19.12 -1.72
N HIS A 155 -3.28 19.62 -0.61
CA HIS A 155 -2.58 20.55 0.25
C HIS A 155 -1.49 19.82 1.03
N LEU A 156 -0.29 20.38 1.11
CA LEU A 156 0.86 19.75 1.76
C LEU A 156 1.13 20.33 3.16
N ASN A 157 0.41 21.35 3.56
CA ASN A 157 0.53 22.00 4.86
C ASN A 157 0.01 21.16 6.04
N ASP A 158 -0.75 20.09 5.76
CA ASP A 158 -1.25 19.13 6.74
C ASP A 158 -0.28 17.97 7.04
N ILE A 159 0.89 17.92 6.35
CA ILE A 159 1.89 16.87 6.52
C ILE A 159 2.95 17.33 7.54
N PRO A 160 2.95 16.77 8.78
CA PRO A 160 3.82 17.26 9.87
C PRO A 160 5.32 17.17 9.56
N GLU A 161 5.74 16.18 8.79
CA GLU A 161 7.14 15.98 8.41
C GLU A 161 7.61 16.90 7.28
N TYR A 162 6.67 17.42 6.48
CA TYR A 162 6.95 18.23 5.30
C TYR A 162 6.86 19.74 5.57
N TRP A 163 5.78 20.21 6.19
CA TRP A 163 5.51 21.64 6.28
C TRP A 163 6.62 22.49 6.95
N PRO A 164 7.36 22.00 7.99
CA PRO A 164 8.45 22.78 8.56
C PRO A 164 9.61 22.98 7.56
N GLN A 165 9.87 21.98 6.72
CA GLN A 165 10.86 22.06 5.65
C GLN A 165 10.38 22.99 4.54
N ALA A 166 9.12 22.89 4.14
CA ALA A 166 8.51 23.73 3.10
C ALA A 166 8.60 25.22 3.46
N ARG A 167 8.28 25.58 4.71
CA ARG A 167 8.38 26.94 5.19
C ARG A 167 9.82 27.48 5.20
N LYS A 168 10.78 26.65 5.64
CA LYS A 168 12.19 27.04 5.74
C LYS A 168 12.85 27.17 4.36
N LEU A 169 12.54 26.25 3.46
CA LEU A 169 13.23 26.07 2.18
C LEU A 169 12.42 26.59 0.99
N ARG A 170 11.29 27.22 1.23
CA ARG A 170 10.36 27.71 0.19
C ARG A 170 9.97 26.60 -0.80
N LEU A 171 9.58 25.45 -0.26
CA LEU A 171 9.09 24.34 -1.05
C LEU A 171 7.61 24.52 -1.40
N PRO A 172 7.11 23.85 -2.47
CA PRO A 172 5.71 23.99 -2.90
C PRO A 172 4.69 23.59 -1.82
N TRP A 173 3.52 24.26 -1.84
CA TRP A 173 2.42 24.00 -0.91
C TRP A 173 1.32 23.10 -1.47
N TYR A 174 1.26 22.95 -2.79
CA TYR A 174 0.21 22.21 -3.49
C TYR A 174 0.80 21.16 -4.41
N GLN A 175 0.23 19.97 -4.36
CA GLN A 175 0.55 18.86 -5.25
C GLN A 175 -0.63 18.62 -6.18
N TYR A 176 -0.44 18.82 -7.46
CA TYR A 176 -1.36 18.42 -8.52
C TYR A 176 -1.04 16.99 -8.96
N SER A 177 -2.04 16.14 -8.96
CA SER A 177 -1.89 14.71 -9.22
C SER A 177 -2.78 14.26 -10.36
N HIS A 178 -2.18 13.58 -11.35
CA HIS A 178 -2.89 12.89 -12.39
C HIS A 178 -2.65 11.39 -12.25
N ARG A 179 -3.72 10.62 -12.11
CA ARG A 179 -3.69 9.17 -11.88
C ARG A 179 -4.35 8.43 -13.02
N GLU A 180 -3.60 7.63 -13.77
CA GLU A 180 -4.15 6.71 -14.76
C GLU A 180 -4.72 5.46 -14.06
N VAL A 181 -5.99 5.12 -14.34
CA VAL A 181 -6.76 4.14 -13.55
C VAL A 181 -6.35 2.70 -13.87
N ARG A 182 -6.05 2.38 -15.13
CA ARG A 182 -5.77 1.00 -15.55
C ARG A 182 -4.45 0.48 -15.03
N THR A 183 -3.37 1.18 -15.31
CA THR A 183 -2.01 0.81 -14.89
C THR A 183 -1.72 1.24 -13.47
N GLY A 184 -2.31 2.36 -13.08
CA GLY A 184 -2.02 3.03 -11.85
C GLY A 184 -0.76 3.90 -11.94
N ALA A 185 -0.35 4.31 -13.13
CA ALA A 185 0.67 5.33 -13.31
C ALA A 185 0.23 6.66 -12.72
N MET A 186 1.16 7.44 -12.23
CA MET A 186 0.91 8.79 -11.72
C MET A 186 1.85 9.80 -12.35
N PHE A 187 1.36 11.02 -12.48
CA PHE A 187 2.14 12.18 -12.89
C PHE A 187 1.86 13.32 -11.93
N LEU A 188 2.92 14.03 -11.53
CA LEU A 188 2.87 15.02 -10.48
C LEU A 188 3.36 16.38 -10.99
N GLY A 189 2.69 17.42 -10.51
CA GLY A 189 3.16 18.79 -10.57
C GLY A 189 3.03 19.41 -9.20
N PHE A 190 3.88 20.39 -8.88
CA PHE A 190 3.84 21.09 -7.61
C PHE A 190 3.83 22.60 -7.84
N ALA A 191 3.12 23.34 -7.00
CA ALA A 191 2.99 24.78 -7.07
C ALA A 191 2.99 25.42 -5.68
N ASP A 192 3.31 26.71 -5.63
CA ASP A 192 3.25 27.50 -4.41
C ASP A 192 1.82 27.97 -4.11
N GLU A 193 0.95 27.98 -5.13
CA GLU A 193 -0.46 28.35 -4.98
C GLU A 193 -1.43 27.39 -5.67
N LEU A 194 -2.67 27.43 -5.21
CA LEU A 194 -3.78 26.71 -5.80
C LEU A 194 -4.46 27.57 -6.86
N SER A 195 -4.27 27.27 -8.14
CA SER A 195 -4.87 28.06 -9.21
C SER A 195 -5.37 27.25 -10.40
N LEU A 196 -6.41 27.77 -11.05
CA LEU A 196 -6.94 27.27 -12.31
C LEU A 196 -5.90 27.30 -13.43
N SER A 197 -5.01 28.30 -13.45
CA SER A 197 -3.96 28.44 -14.46
C SER A 197 -2.94 27.30 -14.36
N HIS A 198 -2.54 26.90 -13.15
CA HIS A 198 -1.66 25.76 -12.92
C HIS A 198 -2.29 24.45 -13.36
N ALA A 199 -3.56 24.21 -12.99
CA ALA A 199 -4.29 23.00 -13.38
C ALA A 199 -4.43 22.91 -14.92
N ALA A 200 -4.74 24.04 -15.59
CA ALA A 200 -4.84 24.09 -17.04
C ALA A 200 -3.48 23.84 -17.71
N ALA A 201 -2.41 24.51 -17.27
CA ALA A 201 -1.08 24.31 -17.83
C ALA A 201 -0.56 22.88 -17.65
N PHE A 202 -0.76 22.29 -16.49
CA PHE A 202 -0.40 20.90 -16.24
C PHE A 202 -1.18 19.95 -17.15
N THR A 203 -2.49 20.20 -17.32
CA THR A 203 -3.35 19.40 -18.20
C THR A 203 -2.93 19.52 -19.68
N GLU A 204 -2.56 20.70 -20.15
CA GLU A 204 -2.03 20.88 -21.52
C GLU A 204 -0.77 20.03 -21.75
N VAL A 205 0.15 20.01 -20.79
CA VAL A 205 1.36 19.17 -20.86
C VAL A 205 1.01 17.69 -20.89
N LEU A 206 0.10 17.24 -20.02
CA LEU A 206 -0.34 15.84 -19.98
C LEU A 206 -0.98 15.41 -21.31
N VAL A 207 -1.89 16.21 -21.84
CA VAL A 207 -2.54 15.94 -23.14
C VAL A 207 -1.51 15.85 -24.27
N ALA A 208 -0.59 16.80 -24.32
CA ALA A 208 0.48 16.81 -25.32
C ALA A 208 1.41 15.58 -25.18
N TRP A 209 1.74 15.21 -23.95
CA TRP A 209 2.58 14.05 -23.65
C TRP A 209 1.95 12.73 -24.07
N TYR A 210 0.67 12.51 -23.74
CA TYR A 210 -0.06 11.34 -24.19
C TYR A 210 -0.12 11.25 -25.73
N ARG A 211 -0.39 12.38 -26.41
CA ARG A 211 -0.43 12.45 -27.88
C ARG A 211 0.93 12.18 -28.52
N ALA A 212 2.00 12.71 -27.95
CA ALA A 212 3.38 12.48 -28.42
C ALA A 212 3.79 11.00 -28.36
N HIS A 213 3.18 10.22 -27.48
CA HIS A 213 3.38 8.76 -27.36
C HIS A 213 2.30 7.94 -28.08
N GLY A 214 1.57 8.54 -29.01
CA GLY A 214 0.58 7.85 -29.84
C GLY A 214 -0.71 7.45 -29.12
N VAL A 215 -0.99 7.99 -27.93
CA VAL A 215 -2.20 7.67 -27.18
C VAL A 215 -3.36 8.52 -27.65
N ARG A 216 -4.42 7.85 -28.14
CA ARG A 216 -5.68 8.50 -28.53
C ARG A 216 -6.48 8.82 -27.27
N LEU A 217 -6.72 10.11 -27.03
CA LEU A 217 -7.48 10.60 -25.87
C LEU A 217 -8.97 10.84 -26.15
N SER A 218 -9.38 10.88 -27.41
CA SER A 218 -10.79 11.05 -27.77
C SER A 218 -11.67 9.98 -27.08
N GLY A 219 -12.74 10.43 -26.40
CA GLY A 219 -13.64 9.59 -25.63
C GLY A 219 -13.06 9.08 -24.30
N SER A 220 -11.91 9.58 -23.87
CA SER A 220 -11.42 9.34 -22.50
C SER A 220 -12.22 10.15 -21.49
N VAL A 221 -12.28 9.66 -20.24
CA VAL A 221 -12.97 10.31 -19.14
C VAL A 221 -11.96 10.69 -18.07
N TRP A 222 -11.83 11.98 -17.80
CA TRP A 222 -10.96 12.53 -16.77
C TRP A 222 -11.79 13.01 -15.59
N ASN A 223 -11.71 12.28 -14.49
CA ASN A 223 -12.37 12.64 -13.24
C ASN A 223 -11.63 13.78 -12.56
N HIS A 224 -12.36 14.72 -12.00
CA HIS A 224 -11.83 15.77 -11.12
C HIS A 224 -12.86 16.07 -10.02
N ASP A 225 -12.44 16.68 -8.95
CA ASP A 225 -13.36 17.19 -7.94
C ASP A 225 -13.97 18.53 -8.37
N GLY A 226 -14.76 19.13 -7.48
CA GLY A 226 -15.38 20.44 -7.71
C GLY A 226 -14.52 21.61 -7.19
N GLY A 227 -13.20 21.43 -7.07
CA GLY A 227 -12.28 22.49 -6.63
C GLY A 227 -12.22 23.64 -7.63
N SER A 228 -11.99 24.87 -7.12
CA SER A 228 -11.90 26.08 -7.94
C SER A 228 -10.79 26.01 -8.99
N GLU A 229 -9.74 25.22 -8.74
CA GLU A 229 -8.63 24.95 -9.68
C GLU A 229 -9.07 24.17 -10.92
N TYR A 230 -10.22 23.47 -10.88
CA TYR A 230 -10.77 22.74 -12.03
C TYR A 230 -11.99 23.41 -12.63
N ILE A 231 -12.94 23.88 -11.81
CA ILE A 231 -14.19 24.46 -12.31
C ILE A 231 -14.13 25.98 -12.47
N GLY A 232 -13.16 26.63 -11.87
CA GLY A 232 -13.06 28.10 -11.85
C GLY A 232 -14.08 28.75 -10.91
N SER A 233 -14.57 29.92 -11.28
CA SER A 233 -15.58 30.61 -10.50
C SER A 233 -16.92 29.88 -10.55
N TRP A 234 -17.54 29.70 -9.42
CA TRP A 234 -18.87 29.10 -9.27
C TRP A 234 -19.95 29.83 -10.08
N HIS A 235 -19.77 31.14 -10.31
CA HIS A 235 -20.70 31.96 -11.09
C HIS A 235 -20.33 32.10 -12.58
N ALA A 236 -19.24 31.45 -13.02
CA ALA A 236 -18.79 31.58 -14.40
C ALA A 236 -19.78 30.90 -15.37
N LYS A 237 -20.27 31.70 -16.35
CA LYS A 237 -21.12 31.18 -17.44
C LYS A 237 -20.34 30.41 -18.51
N GLN A 238 -19.03 30.59 -18.55
CA GLN A 238 -18.13 29.96 -19.53
C GLN A 238 -17.34 28.79 -18.90
N PRO A 239 -17.02 27.74 -19.70
CA PRO A 239 -16.18 26.66 -19.24
C PRO A 239 -14.82 27.18 -18.71
N SER A 240 -14.32 26.58 -17.64
CA SER A 240 -13.00 26.91 -17.09
C SER A 240 -11.87 26.65 -18.08
N ALA A 241 -10.69 27.23 -17.83
CA ALA A 241 -9.49 26.95 -18.65
C ALA A 241 -9.17 25.45 -18.69
N PHE A 242 -9.28 24.76 -17.56
CA PHE A 242 -9.12 23.31 -17.48
C PHE A 242 -10.14 22.57 -18.36
N GLN A 243 -11.43 22.92 -18.26
CA GLN A 243 -12.49 22.30 -19.07
C GLN A 243 -12.29 22.57 -20.58
N ARG A 244 -11.83 23.78 -20.97
CA ARG A 244 -11.51 24.08 -22.37
C ARG A 244 -10.38 23.21 -22.91
N VAL A 245 -9.34 22.96 -22.12
CA VAL A 245 -8.24 22.06 -22.52
C VAL A 245 -8.76 20.63 -22.74
N LEU A 246 -9.60 20.12 -21.86
CA LEU A 246 -10.21 18.79 -22.02
C LEU A 246 -11.08 18.72 -23.27
N ALA A 247 -11.95 19.71 -23.49
CA ALA A 247 -12.83 19.78 -24.67
C ALA A 247 -12.01 19.82 -25.98
N GLY A 248 -10.96 20.62 -26.06
CA GLY A 248 -10.05 20.69 -27.20
C GLY A 248 -9.30 19.39 -27.48
N ALA A 249 -9.19 18.51 -26.50
CA ALA A 249 -8.63 17.17 -26.62
C ALA A 249 -9.70 16.08 -26.81
N GLN A 250 -10.99 16.44 -26.91
CA GLN A 250 -12.14 15.53 -26.98
C GLN A 250 -12.21 14.57 -25.77
N ILE A 251 -11.81 15.06 -24.60
CA ILE A 251 -11.84 14.36 -23.33
C ILE A 251 -13.10 14.81 -22.56
N GLN A 252 -13.83 13.85 -22.03
CA GLN A 252 -14.96 14.13 -21.14
C GLN A 252 -14.44 14.44 -19.74
N GLY A 253 -14.57 15.67 -19.27
CA GLY A 253 -14.41 16.03 -17.87
C GLY A 253 -15.58 15.52 -17.05
N LEU A 254 -15.33 14.73 -16.02
CA LEU A 254 -16.35 14.24 -15.10
C LEU A 254 -16.09 14.77 -13.70
N GLN A 255 -16.92 15.72 -13.27
CA GLN A 255 -16.89 16.21 -11.90
C GLN A 255 -17.45 15.15 -10.95
N ILE A 256 -16.66 14.78 -9.94
CA ILE A 256 -17.07 13.84 -8.91
C ILE A 256 -17.78 14.63 -7.78
N PRO A 257 -19.00 14.24 -7.36
CA PRO A 257 -19.66 14.86 -6.23
C PRO A 257 -18.81 14.78 -4.95
N LYS A 258 -18.84 15.84 -4.12
CA LYS A 258 -18.11 15.88 -2.83
C LYS A 258 -18.45 14.72 -1.88
N THR A 259 -19.63 14.12 -2.02
CA THR A 259 -20.04 12.95 -1.24
C THR A 259 -19.44 11.63 -1.73
N THR A 260 -18.81 11.64 -2.90
CA THR A 260 -18.20 10.44 -3.51
C THR A 260 -16.67 10.61 -3.49
N TYR A 261 -15.98 9.73 -2.78
CA TYR A 261 -14.53 9.78 -2.71
C TYR A 261 -13.88 9.47 -4.05
N ASN A 262 -12.90 10.27 -4.43
CA ASN A 262 -11.99 10.00 -5.54
C ASN A 262 -10.91 8.99 -5.10
N ALA A 263 -11.35 7.78 -4.75
CA ALA A 263 -10.55 6.77 -4.06
C ALA A 263 -9.22 6.41 -4.76
N GLU A 264 -9.12 6.61 -6.08
CA GLU A 264 -7.86 6.35 -6.82
C GLU A 264 -6.79 7.36 -6.46
N VAL A 265 -7.14 8.65 -6.53
CA VAL A 265 -6.16 9.71 -6.28
C VAL A 265 -5.91 9.91 -4.79
N GLU A 266 -6.93 9.77 -3.93
CA GLU A 266 -6.74 9.76 -2.48
C GLU A 266 -5.79 8.65 -2.01
N THR A 267 -5.88 7.47 -2.62
CA THR A 267 -4.94 6.37 -2.35
C THR A 267 -3.51 6.77 -2.72
N ILE A 268 -3.33 7.52 -3.81
CA ILE A 268 -2.01 8.00 -4.23
C ILE A 268 -1.49 9.08 -3.27
N HIS A 269 -2.32 10.04 -2.88
CA HIS A 269 -1.93 11.07 -1.91
C HIS A 269 -1.43 10.43 -0.61
N ASN A 270 -2.21 9.52 -0.03
CA ASN A 270 -1.78 8.76 1.15
C ASN A 270 -0.48 7.97 0.91
N THR A 271 -0.29 7.42 -0.30
CA THR A 271 0.91 6.63 -0.62
C THR A 271 2.14 7.53 -0.70
N ILE A 272 2.04 8.67 -1.37
CA ILE A 272 3.14 9.64 -1.50
C ILE A 272 3.49 10.22 -0.13
N GLU A 273 2.50 10.54 0.69
CA GLU A 273 2.73 11.01 2.05
C GLU A 273 3.60 10.06 2.84
N PHE A 274 3.27 8.74 2.82
CA PHE A 274 4.01 7.75 3.59
C PHE A 274 5.36 7.35 3.01
N GLU A 275 5.50 7.40 1.70
CA GLU A 275 6.65 6.85 1.00
C GLU A 275 7.67 7.91 0.62
N PHE A 276 7.24 9.16 0.54
CA PHE A 276 8.07 10.29 0.14
C PHE A 276 8.13 11.36 1.24
N PHE A 277 7.04 12.04 1.56
CA PHE A 277 7.06 13.19 2.47
C PHE A 277 7.45 12.83 3.92
N GLU A 278 6.99 11.69 4.46
CA GLU A 278 7.38 11.26 5.82
C GLU A 278 8.83 10.75 5.89
N VAL A 279 9.42 10.36 4.76
CA VAL A 279 10.71 9.66 4.72
C VAL A 279 11.86 10.58 4.34
N ASP A 280 11.63 11.46 3.35
CA ASP A 280 12.69 12.28 2.77
C ASP A 280 12.87 13.61 3.52
N ARG A 281 14.12 14.10 3.46
CA ARG A 281 14.51 15.44 3.90
C ARG A 281 15.11 16.15 2.70
N PHE A 282 14.84 17.44 2.59
CA PHE A 282 15.24 18.27 1.46
C PHE A 282 16.28 19.28 1.88
N HIS A 283 17.19 19.61 0.97
CA HIS A 283 18.22 20.62 1.19
C HIS A 283 17.77 21.98 0.66
N ASP A 284 17.11 21.98 -0.50
CA ASP A 284 16.56 23.15 -1.19
C ASP A 284 15.40 22.73 -2.12
N ARG A 285 14.84 23.70 -2.85
CA ARG A 285 13.76 23.48 -3.80
C ARG A 285 14.19 22.57 -4.96
N GLN A 286 15.42 22.69 -5.43
CA GLN A 286 15.94 21.86 -6.54
C GLN A 286 16.09 20.39 -6.10
N ASP A 287 16.62 20.13 -4.92
CA ASP A 287 16.70 18.80 -4.32
C ASP A 287 15.32 18.17 -4.14
N PHE A 288 14.32 18.96 -3.74
CA PHE A 288 12.92 18.52 -3.66
C PHE A 288 12.43 17.99 -5.01
N PHE A 289 12.54 18.80 -6.09
CA PHE A 289 12.08 18.39 -7.41
C PHE A 289 12.87 17.20 -7.96
N ARG A 290 14.17 17.13 -7.72
CA ARG A 290 15.01 16.00 -8.08
C ARG A 290 14.53 14.70 -7.40
N LYS A 291 14.28 14.75 -6.10
CA LYS A 291 13.77 13.61 -5.32
C LYS A 291 12.34 13.24 -5.68
N ALA A 292 11.46 14.22 -5.89
CA ALA A 292 10.08 13.98 -6.32
C ALA A 292 10.05 13.29 -7.69
N ASN A 293 10.91 13.72 -8.63
CA ASN A 293 11.06 13.09 -9.92
C ASN A 293 11.58 11.65 -9.80
N GLY A 294 12.62 11.42 -9.01
CA GLY A 294 13.13 10.07 -8.74
C GLY A 294 12.07 9.16 -8.12
N TYR A 295 11.27 9.68 -7.19
CA TYR A 295 10.15 8.94 -6.58
C TYR A 295 9.07 8.59 -7.62
N GLN A 296 8.66 9.52 -8.47
CA GLN A 296 7.66 9.27 -9.51
C GLN A 296 8.15 8.23 -10.53
N LEU A 297 9.40 8.32 -10.98
CA LEU A 297 9.99 7.35 -11.90
C LEU A 297 10.04 5.95 -11.28
N TRP A 298 10.56 5.84 -10.06
CA TRP A 298 10.56 4.58 -9.32
C TRP A 298 9.14 4.04 -9.12
N TYR A 299 8.18 4.90 -8.79
CA TYR A 299 6.78 4.52 -8.61
C TYR A 299 6.19 3.92 -9.89
N ASN A 300 6.38 4.58 -11.01
CA ASN A 300 5.82 4.18 -12.29
C ASN A 300 6.52 2.95 -12.89
N CYS A 301 7.84 2.81 -12.70
CA CYS A 301 8.63 1.77 -13.37
C CYS A 301 8.86 0.53 -12.50
N GLU A 302 9.08 0.69 -11.19
CA GLU A 302 9.58 -0.40 -10.34
C GLU A 302 8.67 -0.74 -9.16
N ARG A 303 7.93 0.26 -8.62
CA ARG A 303 7.14 0.06 -7.41
C ARG A 303 6.00 -0.92 -7.64
N ARG A 304 6.10 -2.09 -7.02
CA ARG A 304 5.08 -3.13 -7.06
C ARG A 304 3.93 -2.84 -6.11
N ASN A 305 2.70 -3.06 -6.58
CA ASN A 305 1.48 -2.83 -5.83
C ASN A 305 0.76 -4.16 -5.58
N CYS A 306 0.64 -4.56 -4.31
CA CYS A 306 -0.04 -5.81 -3.94
C CYS A 306 -1.52 -5.85 -4.34
N TYR A 307 -2.20 -4.69 -4.40
CA TYR A 307 -3.57 -4.60 -4.93
C TYR A 307 -3.65 -4.93 -6.42
N ARG A 308 -2.54 -4.75 -7.16
CA ARG A 308 -2.40 -5.02 -8.60
C ARG A 308 -1.57 -6.29 -8.87
N LYS A 309 -1.71 -7.31 -8.01
CA LYS A 309 -0.99 -8.60 -8.09
C LYS A 309 0.54 -8.45 -8.06
N ASP A 310 1.03 -7.56 -7.20
CA ASP A 310 2.46 -7.24 -7.05
C ASP A 310 3.16 -6.80 -8.35
N ARG A 311 2.44 -6.11 -9.25
CA ARG A 311 2.98 -5.53 -10.48
C ARG A 311 3.17 -4.02 -10.38
N SER A 312 4.15 -3.50 -11.12
CA SER A 312 4.35 -2.06 -11.32
C SER A 312 3.42 -1.52 -12.43
N PRO A 313 3.19 -0.20 -12.49
CA PRO A 313 2.48 0.41 -13.62
C PRO A 313 3.09 0.06 -14.98
N ARG A 314 4.42 0.02 -15.08
CA ARG A 314 5.14 -0.36 -16.29
C ARG A 314 4.87 -1.80 -16.73
N GLU A 315 4.92 -2.75 -15.80
CA GLU A 315 4.61 -4.16 -16.10
C GLU A 315 3.16 -4.32 -16.58
N ILE A 316 2.24 -3.52 -16.03
CA ILE A 316 0.84 -3.53 -16.46
C ILE A 316 0.69 -2.86 -17.83
N LEU A 317 1.37 -1.74 -18.08
CA LEU A 317 1.35 -1.06 -19.39
C LEU A 317 1.79 -2.00 -20.51
N ALA A 318 2.90 -2.71 -20.31
CA ALA A 318 3.42 -3.67 -21.29
C ALA A 318 2.42 -4.79 -21.64
N GLU A 319 1.57 -5.18 -20.69
CA GLU A 319 0.51 -6.19 -20.91
C GLU A 319 -0.71 -5.62 -21.63
N VAL A 320 -1.19 -4.43 -21.21
CA VAL A 320 -2.49 -3.92 -21.66
C VAL A 320 -2.43 -2.99 -22.87
N ALA A 321 -1.27 -2.45 -23.15
CA ALA A 321 -1.03 -1.54 -24.27
C ALA A 321 0.40 -1.69 -24.80
N PRO A 322 0.79 -2.88 -25.32
CA PRO A 322 2.15 -3.16 -25.76
C PRO A 322 2.63 -2.27 -26.92
N GLN A 323 1.70 -1.63 -27.65
CA GLN A 323 1.98 -0.70 -28.73
C GLN A 323 2.40 0.70 -28.22
N VAL A 324 2.13 1.02 -26.97
CA VAL A 324 2.49 2.33 -26.38
C VAL A 324 3.94 2.29 -25.89
N ASP A 325 4.73 3.27 -26.28
CA ASP A 325 6.11 3.39 -25.82
C ASP A 325 6.15 3.55 -24.28
N PRO A 326 6.85 2.66 -23.54
CA PRO A 326 7.03 2.77 -22.10
C PRO A 326 7.62 4.10 -21.64
N ALA A 327 8.30 4.85 -22.49
CA ALA A 327 8.79 6.19 -22.20
C ALA A 327 7.68 7.16 -21.77
N ILE A 328 6.41 6.87 -22.07
CA ILE A 328 5.26 7.63 -21.58
C ILE A 328 5.24 7.75 -20.05
N LEU A 329 5.79 6.77 -19.33
CA LEU A 329 5.86 6.76 -17.86
C LEU A 329 6.96 7.64 -17.28
N LEU A 330 7.80 8.23 -18.14
CA LEU A 330 8.98 9.02 -17.78
C LEU A 330 8.74 10.53 -17.84
N LEU A 331 7.48 10.98 -17.94
CA LEU A 331 7.16 12.40 -17.83
C LEU A 331 7.79 12.96 -16.54
N PRO A 332 8.59 14.05 -16.61
CA PRO A 332 9.19 14.62 -15.43
C PRO A 332 8.14 15.25 -14.49
N VAL A 333 8.48 15.37 -13.21
CA VAL A 333 7.73 16.17 -12.26
C VAL A 333 7.94 17.67 -12.59
N PHE A 334 6.86 18.44 -12.59
CA PHE A 334 6.89 19.86 -12.93
C PHE A 334 6.82 20.76 -11.70
N ASP A 335 7.66 21.79 -11.69
CA ASP A 335 7.40 23.04 -10.99
C ASP A 335 6.38 23.79 -11.83
N LEU A 336 5.14 23.88 -11.35
CA LEU A 336 4.05 24.48 -12.13
C LEU A 336 4.14 25.99 -12.19
N ASP A 337 4.80 26.63 -11.23
CA ASP A 337 5.06 28.08 -11.25
C ASP A 337 6.00 28.43 -12.41
N GLU A 338 7.09 27.68 -12.58
CA GLU A 338 8.02 27.83 -13.70
C GLU A 338 7.37 27.42 -15.04
N LEU A 339 6.55 26.38 -15.02
CA LEU A 339 5.81 25.93 -16.19
C LEU A 339 4.84 27.03 -16.68
N LEU A 340 4.11 27.65 -15.77
CA LEU A 340 3.17 28.73 -16.08
C LEU A 340 3.91 29.97 -16.61
N ALA A 341 5.02 30.36 -16.00
CA ALA A 341 5.87 31.43 -16.51
C ALA A 341 6.35 31.17 -17.94
N THR A 342 6.77 29.93 -18.23
CA THR A 342 7.16 29.52 -19.59
C THR A 342 6.01 29.61 -20.59
N ARG A 343 4.80 29.21 -20.16
CA ARG A 343 3.57 29.31 -20.97
C ARG A 343 3.23 30.76 -21.29
N VAL A 344 3.24 31.62 -20.29
CA VAL A 344 2.95 33.05 -20.45
C VAL A 344 3.95 33.69 -21.41
N ALA A 345 5.25 33.48 -21.21
CA ALA A 345 6.28 34.01 -22.09
C ALA A 345 6.14 33.53 -23.54
N TYR A 346 5.71 32.28 -23.75
CA TYR A 346 5.43 31.76 -25.11
C TYR A 346 4.23 32.46 -25.75
N LEU A 347 3.11 32.62 -25.00
CA LEU A 347 1.91 33.26 -25.52
C LEU A 347 2.15 34.75 -25.86
N THR A 348 2.91 35.45 -25.03
CA THR A 348 3.29 36.86 -25.28
C THR A 348 4.12 36.99 -26.56
N ARG A 349 5.15 36.12 -26.79
CA ARG A 349 5.92 36.11 -28.02
C ARG A 349 5.06 35.80 -29.23
N LYS A 350 4.22 34.78 -29.16
CA LYS A 350 3.34 34.39 -30.26
C LYS A 350 2.39 35.50 -30.69
N SER A 351 1.88 36.30 -29.74
CA SER A 351 1.03 37.46 -30.04
C SER A 351 1.81 38.59 -30.75
N GLN A 352 3.12 38.68 -30.52
CA GLN A 352 3.98 39.70 -31.11
C GLN A 352 4.55 39.33 -32.48
N THR A 353 4.86 38.04 -32.74
CA THR A 353 5.65 37.59 -33.90
C THR A 353 4.84 36.80 -34.93
N GLY A 354 3.63 36.33 -34.63
CA GLY A 354 2.83 35.50 -35.57
C GLY A 354 3.42 34.15 -35.96
N GLY A 355 4.57 33.76 -35.36
CA GLY A 355 5.41 32.67 -35.84
C GLY A 355 4.97 31.26 -35.49
N HIS A 356 5.43 30.29 -36.30
CA HIS A 356 5.28 28.83 -36.08
C HIS A 356 6.37 28.29 -35.14
N ASP A 357 6.31 28.63 -33.86
CA ASP A 357 7.26 28.15 -32.87
C ASP A 357 6.91 26.73 -32.35
N VAL A 358 7.95 25.99 -31.92
CA VAL A 358 7.76 24.70 -31.21
C VAL A 358 6.84 24.93 -30.02
N PRO A 359 5.77 24.15 -29.89
CA PRO A 359 4.79 24.35 -28.81
C PRO A 359 5.46 24.41 -27.42
N TRP A 360 5.03 25.32 -26.57
CA TRP A 360 5.64 25.61 -25.26
C TRP A 360 5.76 24.37 -24.37
N HIS A 361 4.78 23.46 -24.43
CA HIS A 361 4.78 22.20 -23.67
C HIS A 361 5.87 21.23 -24.14
N ALA A 362 6.22 21.21 -25.42
CA ALA A 362 7.35 20.42 -25.93
C ALA A 362 8.69 21.02 -25.48
N GLN A 363 8.80 22.35 -25.43
CA GLN A 363 9.97 23.03 -24.86
C GLN A 363 10.13 22.72 -23.37
N ALA A 364 9.04 22.77 -22.58
CA ALA A 364 9.05 22.46 -21.16
C ALA A 364 9.48 21.01 -20.87
N ALA A 365 8.94 20.02 -21.62
CA ALA A 365 9.29 18.62 -21.47
C ALA A 365 10.76 18.33 -21.82
N ARG A 366 11.30 18.97 -22.89
CA ARG A 366 12.70 18.81 -23.30
C ARG A 366 13.70 19.38 -22.30
N ARG A 367 13.40 20.53 -21.68
CA ARG A 367 14.28 21.19 -20.70
C ARG A 367 14.46 20.37 -19.41
N ARG A 368 13.49 19.56 -19.01
CA ARG A 368 13.47 18.86 -17.74
C ARG A 368 13.66 17.34 -17.82
N ALA A 369 13.85 16.74 -19.01
CA ALA A 369 14.18 15.32 -19.10
C ALA A 369 15.55 15.08 -18.42
N PRO A 370 15.59 14.57 -17.16
CA PRO A 370 16.86 14.46 -16.45
C PRO A 370 17.73 13.41 -17.12
N ALA A 371 19.06 13.59 -17.02
CA ALA A 371 20.03 12.58 -17.43
C ALA A 371 19.75 11.20 -16.81
N GLU A 372 19.17 11.20 -15.62
CA GLU A 372 18.72 10.01 -14.89
C GLU A 372 17.58 9.25 -15.60
N ALA A 373 16.66 9.94 -16.26
CA ALA A 373 15.62 9.29 -17.06
C ALA A 373 16.24 8.52 -18.25
N ARG A 374 17.33 9.01 -18.82
CA ARG A 374 18.11 8.30 -19.85
C ARG A 374 18.82 7.08 -19.28
N GLN A 375 19.38 7.15 -18.05
CA GLN A 375 20.05 6.02 -17.40
C GLN A 375 19.06 4.91 -16.98
N VAL A 376 17.84 5.27 -16.52
CA VAL A 376 16.79 4.30 -16.22
C VAL A 376 16.37 3.57 -17.51
N LEU A 377 16.28 4.26 -18.64
CA LEU A 377 15.99 3.63 -19.94
C LEU A 377 17.04 2.59 -20.36
N HIS A 378 18.33 2.83 -20.10
CA HIS A 378 19.41 1.88 -20.42
C HIS A 378 19.47 0.66 -19.49
N ARG A 379 19.00 0.76 -18.24
CA ARG A 379 18.92 -0.36 -17.28
C ARG A 379 17.70 -1.24 -17.45
N LEU A 380 16.76 -0.86 -18.31
CA LEU A 380 15.57 -1.62 -18.58
C LEU A 380 15.90 -2.71 -19.61
N PRO A 381 15.65 -4.01 -19.37
CA PRO A 381 15.92 -5.05 -20.35
C PRO A 381 15.20 -4.70 -21.65
N ALA A 382 15.96 -4.71 -22.75
CA ALA A 382 15.40 -4.69 -24.10
C ALA A 382 14.27 -5.71 -24.16
N ARG A 383 13.20 -5.40 -24.91
CA ARG A 383 12.00 -6.22 -25.13
C ARG A 383 12.29 -7.69 -24.87
N ALA A 384 11.54 -8.32 -23.96
CA ALA A 384 11.48 -9.77 -23.94
C ALA A 384 11.13 -10.19 -25.37
N SER A 385 12.08 -10.76 -26.07
CA SER A 385 11.88 -11.34 -27.39
C SER A 385 10.71 -12.30 -27.26
N SER A 386 9.62 -12.01 -27.98
CA SER A 386 8.55 -12.96 -28.20
C SER A 386 9.20 -14.29 -28.63
N PRO A 387 8.82 -15.45 -28.04
CA PRO A 387 9.32 -16.71 -28.50
C PRO A 387 8.94 -16.87 -29.98
N ARG A 388 9.94 -17.08 -30.82
CA ARG A 388 9.72 -17.40 -32.23
C ARG A 388 8.92 -18.68 -32.31
N PRO A 389 7.93 -18.82 -33.23
CA PRO A 389 7.09 -20.01 -33.35
C PRO A 389 7.79 -21.15 -34.11
N HIS A 390 9.03 -21.44 -33.81
CA HIS A 390 9.77 -22.60 -34.36
C HIS A 390 10.75 -23.10 -33.28
N ASP A 391 10.22 -23.96 -32.40
CA ASP A 391 10.92 -25.04 -31.73
C ASP A 391 9.91 -25.91 -30.96
N ALA A 392 8.94 -26.44 -31.70
CA ALA A 392 8.12 -27.57 -31.22
C ALA A 392 8.89 -28.88 -31.43
N GLY A 393 9.93 -29.06 -30.63
CA GLY A 393 10.59 -30.36 -30.50
C GLY A 393 9.59 -31.38 -29.93
N ARG A 394 9.36 -32.44 -30.72
CA ARG A 394 8.53 -33.62 -30.40
C ARG A 394 8.83 -34.17 -29.00
N ILE A 395 7.96 -33.92 -28.04
CA ILE A 395 7.89 -34.72 -26.81
C ILE A 395 6.96 -35.92 -27.10
N GLN A 396 7.54 -37.11 -27.32
CA GLN A 396 6.80 -38.37 -27.33
C GLN A 396 6.27 -38.63 -25.92
N VAL A 397 4.97 -38.43 -25.70
CA VAL A 397 4.28 -38.90 -24.50
C VAL A 397 3.95 -40.37 -24.69
N ARG A 398 4.66 -41.24 -23.99
CA ARG A 398 4.26 -42.63 -23.81
C ARG A 398 2.99 -42.68 -22.98
N ALA A 399 1.90 -43.10 -23.60
CA ALA A 399 0.63 -43.40 -22.93
C ALA A 399 0.76 -44.70 -22.12
N GLY A 400 0.69 -44.60 -20.80
CA GLY A 400 0.44 -45.70 -19.89
C GLY A 400 -1.06 -45.81 -19.59
N PRO A 401 -1.61 -47.01 -19.31
CA PRO A 401 -3.05 -47.24 -19.22
C PRO A 401 -3.64 -46.62 -17.94
N ILE A 402 -4.68 -45.80 -18.11
CA ILE A 402 -5.46 -45.23 -17.02
C ILE A 402 -6.43 -46.28 -16.47
N GLN A 403 -6.18 -46.75 -15.25
CA GLN A 403 -7.16 -47.51 -14.47
C GLN A 403 -8.30 -46.55 -14.03
N ARG A 404 -9.51 -46.86 -14.53
CA ARG A 404 -10.75 -46.20 -14.09
C ARG A 404 -11.14 -46.74 -12.71
N GLN A 405 -10.93 -45.94 -11.66
CA GLN A 405 -11.61 -46.15 -10.38
C GLN A 405 -13.00 -45.55 -10.44
N ARG A 406 -14.02 -46.40 -10.26
CA ARG A 406 -15.43 -46.04 -10.06
C ARG A 406 -15.56 -45.35 -8.68
N VAL A 407 -15.92 -44.06 -8.66
CA VAL A 407 -16.37 -43.38 -7.45
C VAL A 407 -17.88 -43.45 -7.37
N SER A 408 -18.38 -44.20 -6.40
CA SER A 408 -19.79 -44.35 -6.07
C SER A 408 -20.32 -42.99 -5.48
N ARG A 409 -21.37 -42.50 -6.09
CA ARG A 409 -22.14 -41.34 -5.56
C ARG A 409 -23.00 -41.78 -4.39
N HIS A 410 -22.71 -41.32 -3.20
CA HIS A 410 -23.67 -41.29 -2.09
C HIS A 410 -24.34 -39.90 -2.04
N HIS A 411 -25.61 -39.83 -2.44
CA HIS A 411 -26.51 -38.75 -2.17
C HIS A 411 -26.78 -38.69 -0.64
N ARG A 412 -26.33 -37.61 0.03
CA ARG A 412 -26.87 -37.22 1.32
C ARG A 412 -27.77 -35.98 1.12
N THR A 413 -29.06 -36.23 1.25
CA THR A 413 -30.12 -35.23 1.38
C THR A 413 -29.97 -34.53 2.74
N LEU A 414 -29.87 -33.19 2.74
CA LEU A 414 -29.96 -32.38 3.94
C LEU A 414 -31.42 -31.97 4.19
N PRO A 415 -31.90 -31.96 5.45
CA PRO A 415 -33.28 -31.61 5.76
C PRO A 415 -33.53 -30.10 5.67
N VAL A 416 -34.67 -29.78 5.06
CA VAL A 416 -35.27 -28.44 4.96
C VAL A 416 -35.68 -27.99 6.36
N ARG A 417 -35.19 -26.84 6.81
CA ARG A 417 -35.67 -26.15 8.01
C ARG A 417 -36.77 -25.16 7.63
N ASN A 418 -37.96 -25.41 8.16
CA ASN A 418 -39.13 -24.52 8.12
C ASN A 418 -38.87 -23.18 8.84
N PRO A 419 -39.44 -22.06 8.34
CA PRO A 419 -39.39 -20.77 9.01
C PRO A 419 -40.41 -20.69 10.16
N ARG A 420 -40.02 -20.11 11.29
CA ARG A 420 -40.89 -19.77 12.41
C ARG A 420 -41.71 -18.50 12.13
N PRO A 421 -42.96 -18.42 12.60
CA PRO A 421 -43.86 -17.32 12.34
C PRO A 421 -43.58 -16.08 13.19
N GLY A 422 -44.01 -14.94 12.64
CA GLY A 422 -43.75 -13.60 13.17
C GLY A 422 -44.37 -13.30 14.52
N ARG A 423 -43.76 -12.38 15.24
CA ARG A 423 -44.33 -11.66 16.39
C ARG A 423 -44.79 -10.27 15.95
N ARG A 424 -46.04 -10.03 16.32
CA ARG A 424 -46.86 -8.84 16.10
C ARG A 424 -46.28 -7.55 16.68
N GLN A 425 -46.68 -6.50 16.01
CA GLN A 425 -46.62 -5.10 16.37
C GLN A 425 -47.21 -4.79 17.75
N GLY A 426 -46.51 -3.93 18.48
CA GLY A 426 -47.08 -3.14 19.58
C GLY A 426 -46.83 -1.66 19.29
N ARG A 427 -47.85 -0.94 18.86
CA ARG A 427 -47.98 0.52 18.94
C ARG A 427 -48.04 0.92 20.39
N MET A 428 -47.35 1.94 20.80
CA MET A 428 -47.83 2.92 21.76
C MET A 428 -47.24 4.30 21.47
N SER A 429 -48.15 5.22 21.25
CA SER A 429 -48.04 6.67 21.28
C SER A 429 -47.87 7.17 22.72
N HIS A 430 -47.16 8.24 22.93
CA HIS A 430 -47.47 9.46 23.68
C HIS A 430 -46.19 10.17 24.18
N ALA A 431 -46.29 11.44 23.95
CA ALA A 431 -45.76 12.66 24.47
C ALA A 431 -44.42 13.14 23.87
#